data_da906589863db8f310f75c47abfee082
#
_entry.id   da906589863db8f310f75c47abfee082
#
_cell.length_a   1.000
_cell.length_b   1.000
_cell.length_c   1.000
_cell.angle_alpha   90.00
_cell.angle_beta   90.00
_cell.angle_gamma   90.00
#
_symmetry.space_group_name_H-M   'P 1'
#
loop_
_entity.id
_entity.type
_entity.pdbx_description
1 polymer ?
#
loop_
_entity_poly.entity_id
_entity_poly.type
_entity_poly.pdbx_seq_one_letter_code
_entity_poly.pdbx_strand_id
1 'polypeptide(L)'
;MVHSWAQDALAVLCGGAVGFSLGLIGGGGSIFAVPLLLYVVGIGDAHVAIGTSASVVAANAFLNLIGHWRAGNVVWPCAATFAAAGIVGAAIGSSLGKIVDGQHLLFLFALAMIAVAAAMLLPRADDRESKIRMTPAVTVRLVLIGLVVGMVSGFFGIGGGFLIVPGFMLGSGMAILDAIGSSLLAVGMFGLTTAVNYAISGLVDWTIAVLFIIGGIGGGFLGMRSAIRLAQDQRLLRRIFAAIVFAVAIYMLARVGLPTGRAITGSQASAISAYGPATVELLRPPSASR
;
A
#
# COMPACT_ATOMS: atom_id res chain seq x y z
N MET A 1 -20.07 -9.51 -8.82
CA MET A 1 -20.28 -8.08 -9.16
C MET A 1 -20.23 -7.95 -10.67
N VAL A 2 -21.18 -7.25 -11.30
CA VAL A 2 -21.16 -7.04 -12.75
C VAL A 2 -20.26 -5.82 -13.00
N HIS A 3 -19.05 -6.07 -13.49
CA HIS A 3 -18.13 -4.98 -13.87
C HIS A 3 -18.57 -4.36 -15.20
N SER A 4 -18.46 -3.05 -15.32
CA SER A 4 -18.68 -2.38 -16.60
C SER A 4 -17.38 -2.33 -17.40
N TRP A 5 -17.47 -2.38 -18.73
CA TRP A 5 -16.30 -2.24 -19.61
C TRP A 5 -15.43 -1.01 -19.30
N ALA A 6 -16.07 0.06 -18.80
CA ALA A 6 -15.37 1.26 -18.38
C ALA A 6 -14.52 1.02 -17.12
N GLN A 7 -15.02 0.26 -16.15
CA GLN A 7 -14.25 -0.12 -14.94
C GLN A 7 -13.04 -0.98 -15.29
N ASP A 8 -13.22 -1.94 -16.20
CA ASP A 8 -12.13 -2.83 -16.65
C ASP A 8 -11.02 -2.03 -17.35
N ALA A 9 -11.39 -1.11 -18.25
CA ALA A 9 -10.42 -0.22 -18.90
C ALA A 9 -9.71 0.71 -17.90
N LEU A 10 -10.43 1.27 -16.94
CA LEU A 10 -9.87 2.10 -15.88
C LEU A 10 -8.94 1.29 -14.97
N ALA A 11 -9.26 0.03 -14.66
CA ALA A 11 -8.41 -0.85 -13.87
C ALA A 11 -7.06 -1.09 -14.58
N VAL A 12 -7.07 -1.34 -15.89
CA VAL A 12 -5.83 -1.51 -16.68
C VAL A 12 -5.00 -0.22 -16.73
N LEU A 13 -5.64 0.94 -16.96
CA LEU A 13 -4.95 2.23 -17.00
C LEU A 13 -4.35 2.60 -15.63
N CYS A 14 -5.11 2.43 -14.56
CA CYS A 14 -4.64 2.66 -13.19
C CYS A 14 -3.51 1.69 -12.81
N GLY A 15 -3.63 0.43 -13.24
CA GLY A 15 -2.57 -0.56 -13.12
C GLY A 15 -1.28 -0.10 -13.80
N GLY A 16 -1.38 0.42 -15.01
CA GLY A 16 -0.27 1.01 -15.76
C GLY A 16 0.40 2.16 -15.00
N ALA A 17 -0.39 3.06 -14.43
CA ALA A 17 0.12 4.19 -13.65
C ALA A 17 0.86 3.73 -12.37
N VAL A 18 0.30 2.76 -11.64
CA VAL A 18 0.95 2.20 -10.44
C VAL A 18 2.19 1.40 -10.81
N GLY A 19 2.14 0.57 -11.85
CA GLY A 19 3.29 -0.18 -12.34
C GLY A 19 4.43 0.74 -12.77
N PHE A 20 4.12 1.80 -13.52
CA PHE A 20 5.07 2.84 -13.92
C PHE A 20 5.73 3.50 -12.70
N SER A 21 4.94 3.89 -11.71
CA SER A 21 5.46 4.49 -10.48
C SER A 21 6.34 3.53 -9.68
N LEU A 22 5.95 2.23 -9.61
CA LEU A 22 6.76 1.18 -8.97
C LEU A 22 8.09 0.96 -9.70
N GLY A 23 8.08 0.92 -11.02
CA GLY A 23 9.28 0.77 -11.83
C GLY A 23 10.23 1.96 -11.73
N LEU A 24 9.68 3.17 -11.58
CA LEU A 24 10.42 4.42 -11.55
C LEU A 24 11.04 4.74 -10.18
N ILE A 25 10.29 4.55 -9.11
CA ILE A 25 10.62 5.01 -7.74
C ILE A 25 10.75 3.82 -6.77
N GLY A 26 10.59 2.60 -7.28
CA GLY A 26 10.52 1.41 -6.44
C GLY A 26 9.24 1.39 -5.62
N GLY A 27 9.35 0.93 -4.38
CA GLY A 27 8.19 0.79 -3.52
C GLY A 27 7.35 2.04 -3.30
N GLY A 28 7.91 3.23 -3.48
CA GLY A 28 7.17 4.49 -3.33
C GLY A 28 5.92 4.61 -4.22
N GLY A 29 5.94 3.95 -5.40
CA GLY A 29 4.82 4.00 -6.34
C GLY A 29 3.55 3.27 -5.89
N SER A 30 3.63 2.37 -4.94
CA SER A 30 2.48 1.60 -4.43
C SER A 30 1.43 2.45 -3.71
N ILE A 31 1.79 3.64 -3.24
CA ILE A 31 0.92 4.53 -2.46
C ILE A 31 -0.35 4.95 -3.23
N PHE A 32 -0.30 4.94 -4.56
CA PHE A 32 -1.45 5.31 -5.39
C PHE A 32 -2.46 4.19 -5.60
N ALA A 33 -2.10 2.93 -5.30
CA ALA A 33 -2.94 1.79 -5.64
C ALA A 33 -4.30 1.83 -4.93
N VAL A 34 -4.34 2.07 -3.62
CA VAL A 34 -5.58 2.17 -2.85
C VAL A 34 -6.46 3.33 -3.32
N PRO A 35 -5.99 4.59 -3.43
CA PRO A 35 -6.80 5.69 -3.94
C PRO A 35 -7.35 5.47 -5.35
N LEU A 36 -6.55 4.90 -6.25
CA LEU A 36 -7.00 4.64 -7.62
C LEU A 36 -8.08 3.56 -7.67
N LEU A 37 -7.94 2.50 -6.87
CA LEU A 37 -8.97 1.46 -6.77
C LEU A 37 -10.27 1.98 -6.18
N LEU A 38 -10.21 2.83 -5.15
CA LEU A 38 -11.40 3.41 -4.51
C LEU A 38 -12.09 4.47 -5.38
N TYR A 39 -11.33 5.44 -5.86
CA TYR A 39 -11.92 6.66 -6.43
C TYR A 39 -11.99 6.68 -7.96
N VAL A 40 -11.13 5.92 -8.65
CA VAL A 40 -11.11 5.86 -10.12
C VAL A 40 -11.78 4.59 -10.62
N VAL A 41 -11.39 3.43 -10.10
CA VAL A 41 -12.02 2.16 -10.46
C VAL A 41 -13.38 1.98 -9.78
N GLY A 42 -13.58 2.60 -8.60
CA GLY A 42 -14.88 2.65 -7.92
C GLY A 42 -15.18 1.43 -7.05
N ILE A 43 -14.17 0.81 -6.42
CA ILE A 43 -14.40 -0.21 -5.39
C ILE A 43 -15.01 0.50 -4.17
N GLY A 44 -16.27 0.16 -3.83
CA GLY A 44 -17.01 0.83 -2.75
C GLY A 44 -16.52 0.51 -1.34
N ASP A 45 -15.90 -0.65 -1.14
CA ASP A 45 -15.41 -1.11 0.16
C ASP A 45 -13.92 -0.86 0.33
N ALA A 46 -13.53 -0.17 1.42
CA ALA A 46 -12.15 0.17 1.71
C ALA A 46 -11.27 -1.06 1.96
N HIS A 47 -11.78 -2.09 2.64
CA HIS A 47 -11.01 -3.30 2.91
C HIS A 47 -10.80 -4.13 1.65
N VAL A 48 -11.81 -4.22 0.77
CA VAL A 48 -11.66 -4.86 -0.54
C VAL A 48 -10.65 -4.12 -1.40
N ALA A 49 -10.67 -2.79 -1.40
CA ALA A 49 -9.68 -1.99 -2.13
C ALA A 49 -8.26 -2.20 -1.59
N ILE A 50 -8.09 -2.30 -0.27
CA ILE A 50 -6.81 -2.56 0.40
C ILE A 50 -6.30 -3.96 0.06
N GLY A 51 -7.13 -5.00 0.19
CA GLY A 51 -6.74 -6.39 -0.13
C GLY A 51 -6.39 -6.56 -1.60
N THR A 52 -7.20 -5.97 -2.51
CA THR A 52 -6.94 -5.96 -3.95
C THR A 52 -5.65 -5.21 -4.28
N SER A 53 -5.44 -4.03 -3.68
CA SER A 53 -4.21 -3.24 -3.81
C SER A 53 -2.98 -4.04 -3.39
N ALA A 54 -3.01 -4.70 -2.25
CA ALA A 54 -1.91 -5.51 -1.75
C ALA A 54 -1.52 -6.62 -2.73
N SER A 55 -2.51 -7.30 -3.32
CA SER A 55 -2.31 -8.35 -4.33
C SER A 55 -1.64 -7.83 -5.59
N VAL A 56 -2.15 -6.71 -6.11
CA VAL A 56 -1.65 -6.04 -7.31
C VAL A 56 -0.23 -5.51 -7.09
N VAL A 57 0.00 -4.83 -5.97
CA VAL A 57 1.31 -4.26 -5.65
C VAL A 57 2.34 -5.36 -5.47
N ALA A 58 2.00 -6.47 -4.81
CA ALA A 58 2.90 -7.61 -4.66
C ALA A 58 3.33 -8.17 -6.02
N ALA A 59 2.37 -8.45 -6.91
CA ALA A 59 2.65 -8.99 -8.24
C ALA A 59 3.53 -8.03 -9.06
N ASN A 60 3.16 -6.75 -9.13
CA ASN A 60 3.91 -5.75 -9.87
C ASN A 60 5.30 -5.49 -9.28
N ALA A 61 5.47 -5.56 -7.95
CA ALA A 61 6.76 -5.42 -7.30
C ALA A 61 7.71 -6.56 -7.68
N PHE A 62 7.24 -7.82 -7.68
CA PHE A 62 8.07 -8.95 -8.11
C PHE A 62 8.43 -8.87 -9.59
N LEU A 63 7.52 -8.42 -10.45
CA LEU A 63 7.82 -8.23 -11.87
C LEU A 63 8.88 -7.14 -12.10
N ASN A 64 8.76 -6.02 -11.42
CA ASN A 64 9.76 -4.95 -11.49
C ASN A 64 11.09 -5.34 -10.84
N LEU A 65 11.07 -6.17 -9.78
CA LEU A 65 12.27 -6.70 -9.13
C LEU A 65 13.18 -7.45 -10.13
N ILE A 66 12.60 -8.21 -11.05
CA ILE A 66 13.37 -8.93 -12.07
C ILE A 66 14.20 -7.97 -12.92
N GLY A 67 13.61 -6.82 -13.29
CA GLY A 67 14.30 -5.79 -14.05
C GLY A 67 15.46 -5.14 -13.29
N HIS A 68 15.21 -4.72 -12.06
CA HIS A 68 16.23 -4.12 -11.19
C HIS A 68 17.33 -5.10 -10.78
N TRP A 69 16.97 -6.37 -10.59
CA TRP A 69 17.96 -7.44 -10.36
C TRP A 69 18.91 -7.61 -11.55
N ARG A 70 18.35 -7.68 -12.77
CA ARG A 70 19.17 -7.78 -13.99
C ARG A 70 20.06 -6.56 -14.22
N ALA A 71 19.63 -5.40 -13.73
CA ALA A 71 20.42 -4.17 -13.76
C ALA A 71 21.48 -4.09 -12.63
N GLY A 72 21.54 -5.06 -11.72
CA GLY A 72 22.51 -5.08 -10.62
C GLY A 72 22.16 -4.18 -9.43
N ASN A 73 20.95 -3.61 -9.38
CA ASN A 73 20.53 -2.62 -8.38
C ASN A 73 19.86 -3.28 -7.15
N VAL A 74 20.15 -4.55 -6.83
CA VAL A 74 19.55 -5.25 -5.69
C VAL A 74 20.62 -5.75 -4.75
N VAL A 75 20.63 -5.27 -3.52
CA VAL A 75 21.51 -5.73 -2.44
C VAL A 75 20.80 -6.83 -1.65
N TRP A 76 20.91 -8.07 -2.13
CA TRP A 76 20.19 -9.23 -1.63
C TRP A 76 20.28 -9.46 -0.11
N PRO A 77 21.46 -9.38 0.55
CA PRO A 77 21.54 -9.59 1.99
C PRO A 77 20.71 -8.60 2.79
N CYS A 78 20.76 -7.30 2.41
CA CYS A 78 19.97 -6.27 3.06
C CYS A 78 18.47 -6.45 2.76
N ALA A 79 18.13 -6.72 1.49
CA ALA A 79 16.75 -6.91 1.04
C ALA A 79 16.09 -8.11 1.75
N ALA A 80 16.77 -9.24 1.83
CA ALA A 80 16.26 -10.44 2.49
C ALA A 80 16.08 -10.24 4.01
N THR A 81 17.05 -9.62 4.68
CA THR A 81 16.96 -9.34 6.13
C THR A 81 15.78 -8.43 6.45
N PHE A 82 15.64 -7.35 5.69
CA PHE A 82 14.55 -6.39 5.86
C PHE A 82 13.18 -7.02 5.55
N ALA A 83 13.11 -7.79 4.44
CA ALA A 83 11.88 -8.46 4.04
C ALA A 83 11.44 -9.51 5.05
N ALA A 84 12.35 -10.34 5.58
CA ALA A 84 12.04 -11.37 6.56
C ALA A 84 11.43 -10.78 7.84
N ALA A 85 12.04 -9.71 8.38
CA ALA A 85 11.51 -9.03 9.55
C ALA A 85 10.15 -8.34 9.26
N GLY A 86 10.04 -7.71 8.10
CA GLY A 86 8.82 -6.99 7.72
C GLY A 86 7.64 -7.89 7.37
N ILE A 87 7.84 -9.17 6.98
CA ILE A 87 6.74 -10.15 6.83
C ILE A 87 6.00 -10.30 8.15
N VAL A 88 6.71 -10.43 9.26
CA VAL A 88 6.10 -10.53 10.60
C VAL A 88 5.34 -9.24 10.91
N GLY A 89 5.94 -8.09 10.66
CA GLY A 89 5.27 -6.79 10.82
C GLY A 89 4.02 -6.69 9.95
N ALA A 90 4.09 -7.05 8.67
CA ALA A 90 2.98 -6.99 7.74
C ALA A 90 1.81 -7.91 8.12
N ALA A 91 2.10 -9.10 8.64
CA ALA A 91 1.08 -10.02 9.16
C ALA A 91 0.33 -9.41 10.34
N ILE A 92 1.05 -8.82 11.30
CA ILE A 92 0.45 -8.13 12.45
C ILE A 92 -0.34 -6.91 11.97
N GLY A 93 0.26 -6.06 11.14
CA GLY A 93 -0.34 -4.83 10.64
C GLY A 93 -1.61 -5.08 9.84
N SER A 94 -1.60 -6.05 8.93
CA SER A 94 -2.78 -6.40 8.12
C SER A 94 -3.93 -6.99 8.94
N SER A 95 -3.61 -7.71 10.02
CA SER A 95 -4.62 -8.22 10.96
C SER A 95 -5.25 -7.07 11.75
N LEU A 96 -4.45 -6.10 12.21
CA LEU A 96 -4.95 -4.89 12.87
C LEU A 96 -5.76 -4.00 11.92
N GLY A 97 -5.33 -3.86 10.67
CA GLY A 97 -6.02 -3.07 9.66
C GLY A 97 -7.44 -3.56 9.36
N LYS A 98 -7.69 -4.87 9.45
CA LYS A 98 -9.03 -5.44 9.25
C LYS A 98 -10.01 -5.15 10.38
N ILE A 99 -9.52 -4.84 11.59
CA ILE A 99 -10.36 -4.54 12.76
C ILE A 99 -10.78 -3.07 12.79
N VAL A 100 -9.98 -2.20 12.17
CA VAL A 100 -10.25 -0.76 12.13
C VAL A 100 -11.33 -0.46 11.08
N ASP A 101 -12.27 0.39 11.43
CA ASP A 101 -13.29 0.86 10.49
C ASP A 101 -12.67 1.48 9.22
N GLY A 102 -13.24 1.16 8.06
CA GLY A 102 -12.68 1.57 6.77
C GLY A 102 -12.51 3.09 6.60
N GLN A 103 -13.41 3.92 7.16
CA GLN A 103 -13.29 5.37 7.09
C GLN A 103 -12.11 5.87 7.92
N HIS A 104 -11.94 5.35 9.14
CA HIS A 104 -10.81 5.67 9.99
C HIS A 104 -9.49 5.23 9.37
N LEU A 105 -9.49 4.05 8.74
CA LEU A 105 -8.31 3.52 8.05
C LEU A 105 -7.89 4.41 6.88
N LEU A 106 -8.84 4.88 6.07
CA LEU A 106 -8.58 5.80 4.95
C LEU A 106 -8.14 7.20 5.44
N PHE A 107 -8.70 7.68 6.55
CA PHE A 107 -8.26 8.93 7.17
C PHE A 107 -6.80 8.86 7.64
N LEU A 108 -6.47 7.80 8.40
CA LEU A 108 -5.09 7.55 8.85
C LEU A 108 -4.14 7.39 7.67
N PHE A 109 -4.62 6.75 6.59
CA PHE A 109 -3.85 6.60 5.37
C PHE A 109 -3.55 7.95 4.71
N ALA A 110 -4.54 8.82 4.56
CA ALA A 110 -4.35 10.16 4.01
C ALA A 110 -3.35 10.97 4.85
N LEU A 111 -3.42 10.86 6.19
CA LEU A 111 -2.47 11.50 7.09
C LEU A 111 -1.04 10.96 6.92
N ALA A 112 -0.90 9.65 6.80
CA ALA A 112 0.38 9.01 6.51
C ALA A 112 0.96 9.48 5.16
N MET A 113 0.11 9.61 4.12
CA MET A 113 0.53 10.16 2.82
C MET A 113 1.08 11.59 2.93
N ILE A 114 0.43 12.46 3.72
CA ILE A 114 0.90 13.84 3.96
C ILE A 114 2.27 13.82 4.66
N ALA A 115 2.41 13.02 5.72
CA ALA A 115 3.66 12.90 6.45
C ALA A 115 4.81 12.45 5.54
N VAL A 116 4.54 11.51 4.64
CA VAL A 116 5.52 11.02 3.67
C VAL A 116 5.86 12.06 2.62
N ALA A 117 4.86 12.73 2.03
CA ALA A 117 5.09 13.80 1.08
C ALA A 117 5.97 14.90 1.70
N ALA A 118 5.69 15.29 2.95
CA ALA A 118 6.51 16.24 3.69
C ALA A 118 7.94 15.71 3.92
N ALA A 119 8.10 14.46 4.34
CA ALA A 119 9.41 13.83 4.54
C ALA A 119 10.23 13.73 3.24
N MET A 120 9.58 13.57 2.09
CA MET A 120 10.26 13.55 0.79
C MET A 120 10.77 14.92 0.35
N LEU A 121 10.20 16.02 0.87
CA LEU A 121 10.64 17.38 0.57
C LEU A 121 11.84 17.81 1.42
N LEU A 122 12.12 17.12 2.53
CA LEU A 122 13.28 17.41 3.37
C LEU A 122 14.61 17.19 2.60
N PRO A 123 15.57 18.13 2.71
CA PRO A 123 16.89 17.95 2.13
C PRO A 123 17.55 16.71 2.75
N ARG A 124 18.02 15.79 1.91
CA ARG A 124 18.87 14.68 2.34
C ARG A 124 20.32 15.03 2.02
N ALA A 125 21.21 14.67 2.95
CA ALA A 125 22.66 14.76 2.71
C ALA A 125 23.01 13.91 1.49
N ASP A 126 23.97 14.43 0.70
CA ASP A 126 24.40 13.84 -0.57
C ASP A 126 24.74 12.36 -0.47
N ASP A 127 24.36 11.63 -1.51
CA ASP A 127 24.63 10.21 -1.72
C ASP A 127 26.16 9.96 -1.71
N ARG A 128 26.66 9.56 -0.54
CA ARG A 128 27.98 8.96 -0.49
C ARG A 128 27.84 7.52 -0.98
N GLU A 129 28.53 7.19 -2.04
CA GLU A 129 28.80 5.80 -2.43
C GLU A 129 29.49 5.06 -1.27
N SER A 130 28.69 4.57 -0.36
CA SER A 130 29.20 3.75 0.74
C SER A 130 29.11 2.29 0.34
N LYS A 131 30.24 1.61 0.21
CA LYS A 131 30.28 0.16 0.08
C LYS A 131 29.57 -0.44 1.31
N ILE A 132 28.40 -1.00 1.08
CA ILE A 132 27.56 -1.58 2.13
C ILE A 132 28.33 -2.76 2.74
N ARG A 133 28.63 -2.68 4.03
CA ARG A 133 29.12 -3.81 4.80
C ARG A 133 28.02 -4.26 5.76
N MET A 134 27.57 -5.51 5.62
CA MET A 134 26.67 -6.12 6.59
C MET A 134 27.41 -6.32 7.91
N THR A 135 27.20 -5.39 8.83
CA THR A 135 27.68 -5.52 10.22
C THR A 135 26.51 -5.92 11.12
N PRO A 136 26.74 -6.52 12.29
CA PRO A 136 25.67 -6.85 13.23
C PRO A 136 24.77 -5.64 13.56
N ALA A 137 25.35 -4.44 13.67
CA ALA A 137 24.60 -3.22 13.92
C ALA A 137 23.66 -2.84 12.75
N VAL A 138 24.12 -2.99 11.50
CA VAL A 138 23.29 -2.76 10.30
C VAL A 138 22.16 -3.79 10.24
N THR A 139 22.46 -5.06 10.52
CA THR A 139 21.45 -6.13 10.56
C THR A 139 20.35 -5.83 11.57
N VAL A 140 20.71 -5.46 12.81
CA VAL A 140 19.71 -5.12 13.84
C VAL A 140 18.87 -3.92 13.43
N ARG A 141 19.48 -2.87 12.86
CA ARG A 141 18.70 -1.70 12.36
C ARG A 141 17.75 -2.10 11.26
N LEU A 142 18.19 -2.91 10.28
CA LEU A 142 17.33 -3.38 9.19
C LEU A 142 16.17 -4.23 9.70
N VAL A 143 16.40 -5.08 10.71
CA VAL A 143 15.34 -5.89 11.33
C VAL A 143 14.32 -5.00 12.03
N LEU A 144 14.75 -4.05 12.87
CA LEU A 144 13.83 -3.16 13.60
C LEU A 144 13.05 -2.26 12.66
N ILE A 145 13.71 -1.63 11.69
CA ILE A 145 13.06 -0.77 10.71
C ILE A 145 12.13 -1.60 9.83
N GLY A 146 12.58 -2.79 9.38
CA GLY A 146 11.79 -3.70 8.58
C GLY A 146 10.50 -4.14 9.27
N LEU A 147 10.57 -4.48 10.55
CA LEU A 147 9.40 -4.86 11.36
C LEU A 147 8.37 -3.71 11.44
N VAL A 148 8.83 -2.50 11.78
CA VAL A 148 7.95 -1.31 11.90
C VAL A 148 7.36 -0.93 10.55
N VAL A 149 8.20 -0.87 9.51
CA VAL A 149 7.74 -0.53 8.16
C VAL A 149 6.81 -1.61 7.61
N GLY A 150 7.10 -2.88 7.88
CA GLY A 150 6.22 -3.99 7.54
C GLY A 150 4.85 -3.87 8.21
N MET A 151 4.81 -3.52 9.51
CA MET A 151 3.56 -3.33 10.26
C MET A 151 2.72 -2.20 9.64
N VAL A 152 3.31 -1.03 9.39
CA VAL A 152 2.63 0.09 8.75
C VAL A 152 2.17 -0.27 7.34
N SER A 153 3.00 -1.00 6.59
CA SER A 153 2.70 -1.50 5.26
C SER A 153 1.48 -2.42 5.22
N GLY A 154 1.47 -3.40 6.10
CA GLY A 154 0.37 -4.36 6.23
C GLY A 154 -0.92 -3.68 6.68
N PHE A 155 -0.83 -2.75 7.64
CA PHE A 155 -1.96 -2.01 8.16
C PHE A 155 -2.71 -1.24 7.06
N PHE A 156 -1.99 -0.59 6.16
CA PHE A 156 -2.57 0.18 5.05
C PHE A 156 -2.75 -0.61 3.75
N GLY A 157 -2.24 -1.83 3.66
CA GLY A 157 -2.35 -2.66 2.45
C GLY A 157 -1.61 -2.15 1.21
N ILE A 158 -0.60 -1.30 1.39
CA ILE A 158 0.07 -0.59 0.29
C ILE A 158 1.38 -1.28 -0.13
N GLY A 159 1.74 -2.38 0.51
CA GLY A 159 3.10 -2.92 0.36
C GLY A 159 4.20 -2.04 0.98
N GLY A 160 3.85 -0.90 1.61
CA GLY A 160 4.75 -0.05 2.43
C GLY A 160 5.89 0.64 1.69
N GLY A 161 5.86 0.61 0.38
CA GLY A 161 7.00 0.95 -0.44
C GLY A 161 7.60 2.33 -0.22
N PHE A 162 6.79 3.30 0.16
CA PHE A 162 7.25 4.67 0.39
C PHE A 162 8.12 4.83 1.65
N LEU A 163 7.95 3.95 2.65
CA LEU A 163 8.77 3.91 3.86
C LEU A 163 9.98 2.99 3.71
N ILE A 164 9.92 2.01 2.80
CA ILE A 164 10.96 1.01 2.63
C ILE A 164 12.24 1.64 2.09
N VAL A 165 12.14 2.47 1.05
CA VAL A 165 13.32 3.14 0.46
C VAL A 165 14.06 3.99 1.50
N PRO A 166 13.40 4.94 2.21
CA PRO A 166 14.06 5.64 3.33
C PRO A 166 14.54 4.70 4.44
N GLY A 167 13.78 3.62 4.71
CA GLY A 167 14.17 2.63 5.71
C GLY A 167 15.49 1.94 5.39
N PHE A 168 15.71 1.56 4.13
CA PHE A 168 16.99 1.03 3.68
C PHE A 168 18.12 2.05 3.77
N MET A 169 17.89 3.28 3.33
CA MET A 169 18.89 4.34 3.40
C MET A 169 19.31 4.65 4.84
N LEU A 170 18.36 4.69 5.78
CA LEU A 170 18.63 4.93 7.19
C LEU A 170 19.27 3.72 7.89
N GLY A 171 18.83 2.51 7.53
CA GLY A 171 19.31 1.27 8.16
C GLY A 171 20.69 0.84 7.70
N SER A 172 20.98 0.93 6.41
CA SER A 172 22.21 0.42 5.80
C SER A 172 23.10 1.48 5.17
N GLY A 173 22.59 2.71 4.96
CA GLY A 173 23.34 3.76 4.26
C GLY A 173 23.54 3.52 2.76
N MET A 174 22.71 2.62 2.14
CA MET A 174 22.85 2.30 0.72
C MET A 174 22.46 3.47 -0.19
N ALA A 175 23.02 3.47 -1.40
CA ALA A 175 22.66 4.41 -2.44
C ALA A 175 21.18 4.28 -2.80
N ILE A 176 20.58 5.38 -3.26
CA ILE A 176 19.14 5.42 -3.55
C ILE A 176 18.70 4.40 -4.61
N LEU A 177 19.52 4.16 -5.62
CA LEU A 177 19.21 3.21 -6.69
C LEU A 177 19.17 1.76 -6.17
N ASP A 178 20.13 1.40 -5.30
CA ASP A 178 20.16 0.11 -4.62
C ASP A 178 19.01 -0.05 -3.62
N ALA A 179 18.64 1.04 -2.94
CA ALA A 179 17.47 1.07 -2.06
C ALA A 179 16.18 0.88 -2.84
N ILE A 180 16.04 1.49 -4.03
CA ILE A 180 14.90 1.31 -4.93
C ILE A 180 14.79 -0.15 -5.37
N GLY A 181 15.86 -0.72 -5.91
CA GLY A 181 15.87 -2.11 -6.38
C GLY A 181 15.61 -3.11 -5.23
N SER A 182 16.28 -2.93 -4.10
CA SER A 182 16.12 -3.78 -2.91
C SER A 182 14.73 -3.65 -2.27
N SER A 183 14.10 -2.47 -2.36
CA SER A 183 12.76 -2.23 -1.82
C SER A 183 11.68 -3.07 -2.49
N LEU A 184 11.84 -3.40 -3.77
CA LEU A 184 10.86 -4.18 -4.52
C LEU A 184 10.67 -5.60 -3.96
N LEU A 185 11.73 -6.21 -3.42
CA LEU A 185 11.60 -7.48 -2.70
C LEU A 185 10.74 -7.32 -1.45
N ALA A 186 11.02 -6.31 -0.65
CA ALA A 186 10.28 -6.06 0.59
C ALA A 186 8.82 -5.71 0.30
N VAL A 187 8.54 -4.84 -0.69
CA VAL A 187 7.19 -4.50 -1.15
C VAL A 187 6.43 -5.74 -1.60
N GLY A 188 7.07 -6.58 -2.41
CA GLY A 188 6.48 -7.83 -2.88
C GLY A 188 6.11 -8.76 -1.73
N MET A 189 7.01 -8.95 -0.78
CA MET A 189 6.79 -9.83 0.38
C MET A 189 5.74 -9.28 1.35
N PHE A 190 5.78 -7.99 1.67
CA PHE A 190 4.77 -7.36 2.55
C PHE A 190 3.39 -7.34 1.89
N GLY A 191 3.35 -6.96 0.61
CA GLY A 191 2.13 -6.99 -0.18
C GLY A 191 1.54 -8.39 -0.28
N LEU A 192 2.37 -9.41 -0.54
CA LEU A 192 1.93 -10.82 -0.57
C LEU A 192 1.37 -11.26 0.79
N THR A 193 2.06 -10.95 1.88
CA THR A 193 1.61 -11.28 3.24
C THR A 193 0.25 -10.66 3.53
N THR A 194 0.09 -9.38 3.20
CA THR A 194 -1.18 -8.66 3.35
C THR A 194 -2.26 -9.23 2.43
N ALA A 195 -1.93 -9.49 1.16
CA ALA A 195 -2.86 -10.06 0.18
C ALA A 195 -3.40 -11.41 0.62
N VAL A 196 -2.54 -12.30 1.11
CA VAL A 196 -2.94 -13.61 1.66
C VAL A 196 -3.88 -13.43 2.86
N ASN A 197 -3.53 -12.54 3.78
CA ASN A 197 -4.35 -12.27 4.97
C ASN A 197 -5.74 -11.73 4.60
N TYR A 198 -5.84 -10.83 3.62
CA TYR A 198 -7.13 -10.30 3.14
C TYR A 198 -7.88 -11.30 2.26
N ALA A 199 -7.18 -12.10 1.45
CA ALA A 199 -7.78 -13.14 0.61
C ALA A 199 -8.47 -14.23 1.43
N ILE A 200 -7.86 -14.67 2.54
CA ILE A 200 -8.48 -15.63 3.48
C ILE A 200 -9.80 -15.08 4.04
N SER A 201 -9.92 -13.76 4.19
CA SER A 201 -11.13 -13.08 4.64
C SER A 201 -12.12 -12.76 3.50
N GLY A 202 -11.85 -13.16 2.25
CA GLY A 202 -12.70 -12.86 1.09
C GLY A 202 -12.68 -11.38 0.66
N LEU A 203 -11.70 -10.60 1.11
CA LEU A 203 -11.59 -9.16 0.90
C LEU A 203 -10.65 -8.81 -0.27
N VAL A 204 -10.74 -9.56 -1.38
CA VAL A 204 -9.96 -9.30 -2.61
C VAL A 204 -10.87 -9.45 -3.82
N ASP A 205 -10.90 -8.44 -4.68
CA ASP A 205 -11.52 -8.53 -6.00
C ASP A 205 -10.49 -9.03 -7.03
N TRP A 206 -10.55 -10.33 -7.33
CA TRP A 206 -9.58 -10.97 -8.20
C TRP A 206 -9.68 -10.52 -9.67
N THR A 207 -10.88 -10.15 -10.13
CA THR A 207 -11.09 -9.66 -11.50
C THR A 207 -10.36 -8.34 -11.71
N ILE A 208 -10.60 -7.39 -10.83
CA ILE A 208 -9.90 -6.08 -10.87
C ILE A 208 -8.40 -6.28 -10.64
N ALA A 209 -8.00 -7.17 -9.73
CA ALA A 209 -6.59 -7.45 -9.48
C ALA A 209 -5.85 -7.91 -10.74
N VAL A 210 -6.41 -8.84 -11.51
CA VAL A 210 -5.78 -9.35 -12.73
C VAL A 210 -5.67 -8.26 -13.80
N LEU A 211 -6.72 -7.49 -14.03
CA LEU A 211 -6.72 -6.38 -15.00
C LEU A 211 -5.68 -5.32 -14.64
N PHE A 212 -5.61 -4.98 -13.37
CA PHE A 212 -4.67 -4.01 -12.85
C PHE A 212 -3.22 -4.49 -12.96
N ILE A 213 -2.95 -5.79 -12.73
CA ILE A 213 -1.62 -6.41 -12.92
C ILE A 213 -1.21 -6.35 -14.39
N ILE A 214 -2.13 -6.66 -15.32
CA ILE A 214 -1.86 -6.60 -16.77
C ILE A 214 -1.40 -5.18 -17.17
N GLY A 215 -2.13 -4.16 -16.74
CA GLY A 215 -1.72 -2.77 -16.94
C GLY A 215 -0.36 -2.46 -16.29
N GLY A 216 -0.15 -2.98 -15.08
CA GLY A 216 1.06 -2.77 -14.29
C GLY A 216 2.33 -3.34 -14.93
N ILE A 217 2.25 -4.43 -15.69
CA ILE A 217 3.39 -4.98 -16.43
C ILE A 217 3.91 -3.98 -17.46
N GLY A 218 3.02 -3.44 -18.29
CA GLY A 218 3.38 -2.44 -19.30
C GLY A 218 3.94 -1.17 -18.69
N GLY A 219 3.25 -0.63 -17.66
CA GLY A 219 3.67 0.54 -16.93
C GLY A 219 5.03 0.35 -16.24
N GLY A 220 5.23 -0.78 -15.56
CA GLY A 220 6.46 -1.09 -14.84
C GLY A 220 7.70 -1.11 -15.75
N PHE A 221 7.57 -1.71 -16.93
CA PHE A 221 8.65 -1.74 -17.90
C PHE A 221 9.03 -0.32 -18.40
N LEU A 222 8.04 0.53 -18.65
CA LEU A 222 8.26 1.93 -19.01
C LEU A 222 8.85 2.72 -17.84
N GLY A 223 8.38 2.49 -16.62
CA GLY A 223 8.87 3.12 -15.40
C GLY A 223 10.34 2.83 -15.14
N MET A 224 10.73 1.56 -15.23
CA MET A 224 12.13 1.14 -15.06
C MET A 224 13.07 1.79 -16.10
N ARG A 225 12.66 1.81 -17.39
CA ARG A 225 13.43 2.48 -18.43
C ARG A 225 13.59 3.97 -18.17
N SER A 226 12.54 4.61 -17.66
CA SER A 226 12.56 6.02 -17.29
C SER A 226 13.44 6.27 -16.08
N ALA A 227 13.47 5.39 -15.08
CA ALA A 227 14.34 5.47 -13.91
C ALA A 227 15.81 5.54 -14.31
N ILE A 228 16.23 4.68 -15.23
CA ILE A 228 17.61 4.65 -15.72
C ILE A 228 17.99 5.96 -16.47
N ARG A 229 17.04 6.56 -17.21
CA ARG A 229 17.25 7.80 -17.94
C ARG A 229 17.22 9.05 -17.05
N LEU A 230 16.35 9.06 -16.04
CA LEU A 230 16.16 10.18 -15.12
C LEU A 230 17.08 10.10 -13.87
N ALA A 231 17.98 9.13 -13.81
CA ALA A 231 18.94 9.01 -12.70
C ALA A 231 19.76 10.28 -12.46
N GLN A 232 19.85 11.17 -13.47
CA GLN A 232 20.55 12.44 -13.39
C GLN A 232 19.78 13.56 -12.66
N ASP A 233 18.43 13.50 -12.59
CA ASP A 233 17.58 14.55 -12.00
C ASP A 233 16.65 14.03 -10.89
N GLN A 234 17.18 13.24 -9.96
CA GLN A 234 16.44 12.62 -8.85
C GLN A 234 15.69 13.63 -7.97
N ARG A 235 16.18 14.89 -7.90
CA ARG A 235 15.52 15.96 -7.12
C ARG A 235 14.19 16.39 -7.74
N LEU A 236 14.13 16.53 -9.05
CA LEU A 236 12.91 16.91 -9.78
C LEU A 236 11.87 15.79 -9.66
N LEU A 237 12.29 14.55 -9.91
CA LEU A 237 11.43 13.39 -9.81
C LEU A 237 10.79 13.25 -8.41
N ARG A 238 11.60 13.43 -7.36
CA ARG A 238 11.13 13.38 -5.97
C ARG A 238 10.13 14.50 -5.65
N ARG A 239 10.35 15.71 -6.17
CA ARG A 239 9.41 16.84 -5.98
C ARG A 239 8.09 16.62 -6.70
N ILE A 240 8.11 16.15 -7.95
CA ILE A 240 6.90 15.84 -8.71
C ILE A 240 6.10 14.75 -7.99
N PHE A 241 6.76 13.69 -7.55
CA PHE A 241 6.13 12.59 -6.82
C PHE A 241 5.51 13.07 -5.49
N ALA A 242 6.27 13.84 -4.69
CA ALA A 242 5.75 14.41 -3.45
C ALA A 242 4.53 15.30 -3.68
N ALA A 243 4.53 16.13 -4.73
CA ALA A 243 3.40 16.99 -5.09
C ALA A 243 2.16 16.17 -5.45
N ILE A 244 2.31 15.09 -6.23
CA ILE A 244 1.19 14.20 -6.60
C ILE A 244 0.66 13.48 -5.35
N VAL A 245 1.54 12.92 -4.51
CA VAL A 245 1.14 12.25 -3.25
C VAL A 245 0.38 13.22 -2.36
N PHE A 246 0.88 14.45 -2.22
CA PHE A 246 0.23 15.48 -1.41
C PHE A 246 -1.15 15.87 -1.95
N ALA A 247 -1.29 16.05 -3.28
CA ALA A 247 -2.56 16.35 -3.92
C ALA A 247 -3.59 15.23 -3.71
N VAL A 248 -3.17 13.96 -3.88
CA VAL A 248 -4.03 12.80 -3.65
C VAL A 248 -4.42 12.68 -2.18
N ALA A 249 -3.50 12.95 -1.25
CA ALA A 249 -3.77 12.93 0.18
C ALA A 249 -4.83 13.98 0.58
N ILE A 250 -4.71 15.21 0.07
CA ILE A 250 -5.71 16.27 0.29
C ILE A 250 -7.05 15.86 -0.30
N TYR A 251 -7.07 15.31 -1.51
CA TYR A 251 -8.30 14.84 -2.14
C TYR A 251 -8.98 13.75 -1.30
N MET A 252 -8.21 12.76 -0.80
CA MET A 252 -8.73 11.73 0.10
C MET A 252 -9.28 12.32 1.39
N LEU A 253 -8.55 13.24 2.02
CA LEU A 253 -8.97 13.89 3.26
C LEU A 253 -10.29 14.67 3.07
N ALA A 254 -10.43 15.35 1.94
CA ALA A 254 -11.67 16.07 1.58
C ALA A 254 -12.84 15.11 1.33
N ARG A 255 -12.59 13.91 0.82
CA ARG A 255 -13.63 12.90 0.54
C ARG A 255 -14.03 12.09 1.77
N VAL A 256 -13.06 11.71 2.60
CA VAL A 256 -13.33 10.95 3.84
C VAL A 256 -14.00 11.83 4.90
N GLY A 257 -13.78 13.15 4.86
CA GLY A 257 -14.21 14.08 5.91
C GLY A 257 -13.45 13.84 7.22
N LEU A 258 -13.55 14.79 8.15
CA LEU A 258 -13.19 14.48 9.53
C LEU A 258 -14.15 13.39 10.02
N PRO A 259 -13.69 12.34 10.74
CA PRO A 259 -14.56 11.35 11.36
C PRO A 259 -15.35 12.04 12.48
N THR A 260 -16.33 12.83 12.07
CA THR A 260 -17.35 13.32 12.99
C THR A 260 -18.20 12.11 13.33
N GLY A 261 -18.36 11.81 14.62
CA GLY A 261 -19.08 10.67 15.18
C GLY A 261 -20.55 10.51 14.76
N ARG A 262 -20.81 10.56 13.47
CA ARG A 262 -22.07 10.23 12.81
C ARG A 262 -21.96 8.86 12.15
N ALA A 263 -21.67 7.86 12.95
CA ALA A 263 -21.96 6.49 12.55
C ALA A 263 -23.13 6.01 13.42
N ILE A 264 -24.06 5.34 12.79
CA ILE A 264 -25.24 4.68 13.37
C ILE A 264 -26.50 5.58 13.39
N THR A 265 -27.00 6.03 12.23
CA THR A 265 -28.42 6.49 12.20
C THR A 265 -29.14 6.25 10.85
N GLY A 266 -28.52 5.70 9.81
CA GLY A 266 -29.21 5.56 8.52
C GLY A 266 -29.49 4.13 8.05
N SER A 267 -28.57 3.19 8.28
CA SER A 267 -28.68 1.84 7.70
C SER A 267 -29.32 0.80 8.65
N GLN A 268 -29.16 0.95 9.94
CA GLN A 268 -29.80 0.01 10.91
C GLN A 268 -31.24 0.40 11.21
N ALA A 269 -31.60 1.65 11.13
CA ALA A 269 -32.99 2.09 11.29
C ALA A 269 -33.89 1.58 10.15
N SER A 270 -33.40 1.51 8.92
CA SER A 270 -34.14 0.95 7.79
C SER A 270 -34.22 -0.57 7.81
N ALA A 271 -33.22 -1.26 8.37
CA ALA A 271 -33.26 -2.70 8.54
C ALA A 271 -34.22 -3.14 9.67
N ILE A 272 -34.30 -2.37 10.76
CA ILE A 272 -35.24 -2.62 11.86
C ILE A 272 -36.66 -2.28 11.43
N SER A 273 -36.87 -1.30 10.58
CA SER A 273 -38.19 -0.95 10.01
C SER A 273 -38.69 -1.96 8.96
N ALA A 274 -37.80 -2.74 8.34
CA ALA A 274 -38.17 -3.78 7.37
C ALA A 274 -38.60 -5.11 8.04
N TYR A 275 -38.26 -5.32 9.30
CA TYR A 275 -38.79 -6.43 10.09
C TYR A 275 -39.99 -5.92 10.90
N GLY A 276 -41.19 -6.17 10.38
CA GLY A 276 -42.45 -5.78 10.99
C GLY A 276 -42.60 -6.19 12.45
N PRO A 277 -43.61 -5.66 13.15
CA PRO A 277 -43.77 -5.78 14.63
C PRO A 277 -43.93 -7.21 15.20
N ALA A 278 -44.01 -8.22 14.34
CA ALA A 278 -44.17 -9.60 14.75
C ALA A 278 -42.93 -10.27 15.38
N THR A 279 -41.73 -9.72 15.18
CA THR A 279 -40.49 -10.35 15.66
C THR A 279 -40.05 -9.83 17.04
N VAL A 280 -40.61 -8.76 17.53
CA VAL A 280 -40.29 -8.19 18.85
C VAL A 280 -40.99 -8.97 19.99
N GLU A 281 -42.07 -9.65 19.69
CA GLU A 281 -42.86 -10.46 20.67
C GLU A 281 -42.10 -11.74 21.08
N LEU A 282 -41.23 -12.27 20.25
CA LEU A 282 -40.48 -13.53 20.49
C LEU A 282 -39.25 -13.38 21.43
N LEU A 283 -38.88 -12.17 21.77
CA LEU A 283 -37.71 -11.86 22.63
C LEU A 283 -38.09 -11.38 24.03
N ARG A 284 -39.38 -11.45 24.43
CA ARG A 284 -39.78 -11.22 25.82
C ARG A 284 -39.41 -12.42 26.69
N PRO A 285 -38.62 -12.23 27.76
CA PRO A 285 -38.40 -13.29 28.73
C PRO A 285 -39.75 -13.66 29.41
N PRO A 286 -39.99 -14.95 29.71
CA PRO A 286 -41.21 -15.36 30.36
C PRO A 286 -41.35 -14.69 31.72
N SER A 287 -42.46 -13.98 31.93
CA SER A 287 -42.83 -13.40 33.22
C SER A 287 -42.88 -14.48 34.27
N ALA A 288 -42.08 -14.38 35.31
CA ALA A 288 -42.17 -15.19 36.50
C ALA A 288 -43.57 -14.99 37.14
N SER A 289 -44.42 -15.97 37.01
CA SER A 289 -45.63 -16.08 37.79
C SER A 289 -45.31 -16.72 39.13
N ARG A 290 -45.79 -16.07 40.16
CA ARG A 290 -45.79 -16.56 41.54
C ARG A 290 -46.59 -17.88 41.64
#